data_491f5e7eb474a1a9244de87f41a96737
#
_entry.id   491f5e7eb474a1a9244de87f41a96737
#
_cell.length_a   1.000
_cell.length_b   1.000
_cell.length_c   1.000
_cell.angle_alpha   90.00
_cell.angle_beta   90.00
_cell.angle_gamma   90.00
#
_symmetry.space_group_name_H-M   'P 1'
#
loop_
_entity.id
_entity.type
_entity.pdbx_description
1 polymer ?
#
loop_
_entity_poly.entity_id
_entity_poly.type
_entity_poly.pdbx_seq_one_letter_code
_entity_poly.pdbx_strand_id
1 'polypeptide(L)'
;MDIATALQYSETGEASVYNDGGSIGAMGERLPKGGKYAAHRTLPLPSVVRVTSVQTGKSCEVRVCDRGPFHRRRIIDISPAVARAIGCGWGVHQVKVETISVGDGPNQRRNKD
;
A
#
# COMPACT_ATOMS: atom_id res chain seq x y z
N MET A 1 10.07 7.14 -8.50
CA MET A 1 10.27 5.79 -9.11
C MET A 1 9.61 5.81 -10.47
N ASP A 2 10.31 5.39 -11.51
CA ASP A 2 9.69 5.30 -12.84
C ASP A 2 8.76 4.08 -12.93
N ILE A 3 7.96 4.04 -14.01
CA ILE A 3 6.93 2.98 -14.15
C ILE A 3 7.56 1.59 -14.27
N ALA A 4 8.65 1.45 -15.04
CA ALA A 4 9.30 0.16 -15.22
C ALA A 4 9.82 -0.39 -13.89
N THR A 5 10.49 0.44 -13.10
CA THR A 5 10.97 0.08 -11.76
C THR A 5 9.80 -0.23 -10.83
N ALA A 6 8.75 0.59 -10.89
CA ALA A 6 7.57 0.41 -10.03
C ALA A 6 6.86 -0.92 -10.30
N LEU A 7 6.76 -1.34 -11.57
CA LEU A 7 6.11 -2.60 -11.93
C LEU A 7 6.87 -3.81 -11.40
N GLN A 8 8.17 -3.69 -11.15
CA GLN A 8 9.00 -4.77 -10.63
C GLN A 8 9.29 -4.63 -9.13
N TYR A 9 8.72 -3.60 -8.50
CA TYR A 9 8.98 -3.34 -7.09
C TYR A 9 8.46 -4.46 -6.22
N SER A 10 9.33 -4.92 -5.33
CA SER A 10 9.01 -5.89 -4.28
C SER A 10 9.92 -5.62 -3.09
N GLU A 11 9.35 -5.44 -1.92
CA GLU A 11 10.13 -5.15 -0.73
C GLU A 11 9.46 -5.79 0.48
N THR A 12 10.29 -6.33 1.39
CA THR A 12 9.85 -6.81 2.69
C THR A 12 10.33 -5.85 3.75
N GLY A 13 9.44 -5.44 4.63
CA GLY A 13 9.77 -4.51 5.70
C GLY A 13 8.58 -4.25 6.60
N GLU A 14 8.70 -3.19 7.41
CA GLU A 14 7.68 -2.87 8.40
C GLU A 14 6.54 -2.06 7.79
N ALA A 15 5.31 -2.45 8.13
CA ALA A 15 4.11 -1.67 7.88
C ALA A 15 3.61 -1.06 9.18
N SER A 16 3.17 0.19 9.12
CA SER A 16 2.36 0.78 10.18
C SER A 16 0.92 0.90 9.73
N VAL A 17 0.02 1.13 10.68
CA VAL A 17 -1.42 1.21 10.41
C VAL A 17 -1.87 2.65 10.60
N TYR A 18 -2.56 3.20 9.59
CA TYR A 18 -3.19 4.52 9.68
C TYR A 18 -4.20 4.59 10.82
N ASN A 19 -4.35 5.77 11.37
CA ASN A 19 -5.61 6.11 12.03
C ASN A 19 -6.64 6.29 10.93
N ASP A 20 -7.76 5.60 11.03
CA ASP A 20 -8.79 5.62 10.00
C ASP A 20 -9.44 6.99 9.94
N GLY A 21 -9.68 7.48 8.72
CA GLY A 21 -10.51 8.51 8.79
C GLY A 21 -10.74 9.71 7.96
N GLY A 22 -10.90 9.63 6.70
CA GLY A 22 -11.50 10.71 5.93
C GLY A 22 -10.61 11.91 5.63
N SER A 23 -9.30 11.80 5.88
CA SER A 23 -8.34 12.82 5.48
C SER A 23 -8.14 12.83 3.97
N ILE A 24 -7.56 13.93 3.46
CA ILE A 24 -7.24 14.06 2.04
C ILE A 24 -5.85 13.47 1.79
N GLY A 25 -5.76 12.55 0.85
CA GLY A 25 -4.51 11.94 0.46
C GLY A 25 -3.71 12.79 -0.53
N ALA A 26 -2.54 12.31 -0.91
CA ALA A 26 -1.61 13.04 -1.79
C ALA A 26 -2.15 13.27 -3.20
N MET A 27 -3.16 12.52 -3.61
CA MET A 27 -3.83 12.72 -4.91
C MET A 27 -4.98 13.73 -4.84
N GLY A 28 -5.19 14.36 -3.68
CA GLY A 28 -6.28 15.32 -3.52
C GLY A 28 -7.64 14.68 -3.30
N GLU A 29 -7.71 13.36 -3.19
CA GLU A 29 -8.96 12.65 -2.92
C GLU A 29 -9.07 12.27 -1.45
N ARG A 30 -10.31 12.14 -0.97
CA ARG A 30 -10.57 11.75 0.41
C ARG A 30 -10.31 10.26 0.59
N LEU A 31 -9.54 9.92 1.63
CA LEU A 31 -9.28 8.51 1.98
C LEU A 31 -10.54 7.93 2.62
N PRO A 32 -11.11 6.84 2.08
CA PRO A 32 -12.39 6.33 2.55
C PRO A 32 -12.26 5.62 3.90
N LYS A 33 -13.14 5.97 4.84
CA LYS A 33 -13.25 5.22 6.09
C LYS A 33 -13.62 3.77 5.79
N GLY A 34 -12.93 2.82 6.43
CA GLY A 34 -13.15 1.40 6.18
C GLY A 34 -12.64 0.89 4.83
N GLY A 35 -12.00 1.75 4.05
CA GLY A 35 -11.45 1.37 2.75
C GLY A 35 -10.07 0.71 2.82
N LYS A 36 -9.71 0.04 1.74
CA LYS A 36 -8.40 -0.63 1.61
C LYS A 36 -7.45 0.25 0.82
N TYR A 37 -6.67 1.05 1.52
CA TYR A 37 -5.71 1.97 0.93
C TYR A 37 -4.40 1.96 1.68
N ALA A 38 -3.37 2.53 1.07
CA ALA A 38 -2.05 2.63 1.69
C ALA A 38 -1.31 3.88 1.23
N ALA A 39 -0.30 4.24 2.00
CA ALA A 39 0.68 5.26 1.63
C ALA A 39 2.04 4.59 1.39
N HIS A 40 2.73 5.05 0.35
CA HIS A 40 4.09 4.62 0.01
C HIS A 40 4.91 5.83 -0.39
N ARG A 41 6.22 5.79 -0.12
CA ARG A 41 7.07 6.97 -0.32
C ARG A 41 7.31 7.31 -1.79
N THR A 42 7.43 6.31 -2.66
CA THR A 42 7.97 6.52 -4.00
C THR A 42 7.21 5.86 -5.13
N LEU A 43 6.31 4.91 -4.86
CA LEU A 43 5.50 4.31 -5.92
C LEU A 43 4.66 5.38 -6.63
N PRO A 44 4.49 5.29 -7.95
CA PRO A 44 3.57 6.18 -8.64
C PRO A 44 2.17 6.10 -8.05
N LEU A 45 1.45 7.21 -8.02
CA LEU A 45 0.09 7.27 -7.50
C LEU A 45 -0.91 7.42 -8.64
N PRO A 46 -1.96 6.59 -8.71
CA PRO A 46 -2.15 5.43 -7.87
C PRO A 46 -1.35 4.21 -8.36
N SER A 47 -1.11 3.30 -7.46
CA SER A 47 -0.61 1.95 -7.79
C SER A 47 -1.46 0.95 -7.02
N VAL A 48 -1.50 -0.28 -7.49
CA VAL A 48 -2.10 -1.39 -6.75
C VAL A 48 -0.99 -2.35 -6.37
N VAL A 49 -0.93 -2.69 -5.10
CA VAL A 49 0.08 -3.61 -4.56
C VAL A 49 -0.62 -4.78 -3.87
N ARG A 50 0.09 -5.92 -3.80
CA ARG A 50 -0.28 -6.99 -2.89
C ARG A 50 0.54 -6.84 -1.62
N VAL A 51 -0.16 -6.74 -0.50
CA VAL A 51 0.47 -6.72 0.83
C VAL A 51 0.24 -8.09 1.47
N THR A 52 1.31 -8.75 1.85
CA THR A 52 1.28 -10.07 2.50
C THR A 52 1.88 -9.95 3.88
N SER A 53 1.18 -10.42 4.91
CA SER A 53 1.73 -10.52 6.25
C SER A 53 2.75 -11.66 6.28
N VAL A 54 3.96 -11.35 6.72
CA VAL A 54 4.99 -12.39 6.92
C VAL A 54 4.55 -13.37 8.00
N GLN A 55 3.88 -12.87 9.03
CA GLN A 55 3.46 -13.70 10.17
C GLN A 55 2.29 -14.62 9.82
N THR A 56 1.25 -14.12 9.15
CA THR A 56 0.03 -14.89 8.89
C THR A 56 0.03 -15.57 7.53
N GLY A 57 0.81 -15.07 6.57
CA GLY A 57 0.78 -15.51 5.19
C GLY A 57 -0.42 -15.01 4.40
N LYS A 58 -1.35 -14.28 5.03
CA LYS A 58 -2.52 -13.73 4.36
C LYS A 58 -2.13 -12.49 3.57
N SER A 59 -2.79 -12.28 2.44
CA SER A 59 -2.53 -11.14 1.57
C SER A 59 -3.80 -10.43 1.14
N CYS A 60 -3.63 -9.23 0.64
CA CYS A 60 -4.72 -8.36 0.22
C CYS A 60 -4.21 -7.41 -0.86
N GLU A 61 -5.03 -7.13 -1.87
CA GLU A 61 -4.73 -6.10 -2.85
C GLU A 61 -5.14 -4.73 -2.29
N VAL A 62 -4.28 -3.75 -2.49
CA VAL A 62 -4.40 -2.44 -1.84
C VAL A 62 -4.07 -1.34 -2.84
N ARG A 63 -4.89 -0.30 -2.87
CA ARG A 63 -4.61 0.88 -3.68
C ARG A 63 -3.69 1.83 -2.90
N VAL A 64 -2.53 2.08 -3.47
CA VAL A 64 -1.59 3.06 -2.95
C VAL A 64 -1.99 4.42 -3.52
N CYS A 65 -2.43 5.32 -2.68
CA CYS A 65 -2.97 6.62 -3.11
C CYS A 65 -2.49 7.78 -2.23
N ASP A 66 -1.48 7.56 -1.42
CA ASP A 66 -0.94 8.58 -0.54
C ASP A 66 0.56 8.44 -0.37
N ARG A 67 1.20 9.45 0.22
CA ARG A 67 2.63 9.52 0.51
C ARG A 67 2.90 9.29 1.99
N GLY A 68 3.95 8.57 2.26
CA GLY A 68 4.43 8.12 3.57
C GLY A 68 4.81 6.64 3.52
N PRO A 69 5.19 6.07 4.63
CA PRO A 69 5.42 6.66 5.94
C PRO A 69 6.70 7.52 5.97
N PHE A 70 6.80 8.40 6.96
CA PHE A 70 7.98 9.26 7.13
C PHE A 70 8.86 8.78 8.28
N HIS A 71 8.74 7.52 8.64
CA HIS A 71 9.58 6.84 9.62
C HIS A 71 10.56 5.93 8.88
N ARG A 72 11.84 6.01 9.23
CA ARG A 72 12.96 5.38 8.51
C ARG A 72 12.79 3.89 8.24
N ARG A 73 12.24 3.14 9.20
CA ARG A 73 12.18 1.68 9.14
C ARG A 73 10.91 1.15 8.49
N ARG A 74 9.97 2.02 8.19
CA ARG A 74 8.67 1.62 7.67
C ARG A 74 8.62 1.84 6.17
N ILE A 75 8.06 0.88 5.48
CA ILE A 75 7.99 0.93 4.02
C ILE A 75 6.60 1.26 3.51
N ILE A 76 5.57 1.06 4.33
CA ILE A 76 4.18 1.28 3.93
C ILE A 76 3.33 1.60 5.16
N ASP A 77 2.34 2.47 4.99
CA ASP A 77 1.25 2.67 5.93
C ASP A 77 0.00 2.05 5.33
N ILE A 78 -0.61 1.12 6.03
CA ILE A 78 -1.81 0.42 5.56
C ILE A 78 -3.03 0.86 6.35
N SER A 79 -4.20 0.86 5.67
CA SER A 79 -5.45 1.18 6.35
C SER A 79 -5.84 0.07 7.33
N PRO A 80 -6.68 0.40 8.34
CA PRO A 80 -7.16 -0.64 9.27
C PRO A 80 -7.86 -1.81 8.58
N ALA A 81 -8.58 -1.55 7.50
CA ALA A 81 -9.23 -2.62 6.72
C ALA A 81 -8.22 -3.58 6.11
N VAL A 82 -7.09 -3.07 5.61
CA VAL A 82 -6.00 -3.92 5.10
C VAL A 82 -5.39 -4.74 6.22
N ALA A 83 -5.11 -4.11 7.37
CA ALA A 83 -4.55 -4.81 8.52
C ALA A 83 -5.45 -5.99 8.94
N ARG A 84 -6.76 -5.77 9.01
CA ARG A 84 -7.72 -6.84 9.32
C ARG A 84 -7.71 -7.93 8.26
N ALA A 85 -7.66 -7.56 6.98
CA ALA A 85 -7.69 -8.52 5.88
C ALA A 85 -6.47 -9.46 5.88
N ILE A 86 -5.32 -8.97 6.31
CA ILE A 86 -4.11 -9.80 6.39
C ILE A 86 -3.90 -10.42 7.78
N GLY A 87 -4.88 -10.30 8.66
CA GLY A 87 -4.85 -10.93 9.96
C GLY A 87 -4.00 -10.23 11.01
N CYS A 88 -3.77 -8.92 10.83
CA CYS A 88 -2.98 -8.09 11.74
C CYS A 88 -3.88 -7.15 12.54
N GLY A 89 -3.46 -6.81 13.75
CA GLY A 89 -4.09 -5.76 14.54
C GLY A 89 -3.36 -4.45 14.39
N TRP A 90 -3.56 -3.55 15.34
CA TRP A 90 -2.81 -2.30 15.43
C TRP A 90 -1.33 -2.57 15.69
N GLY A 91 -0.51 -1.60 15.40
CA GLY A 91 0.92 -1.68 15.64
C GLY A 91 1.73 -1.83 14.35
N VAL A 92 2.95 -2.32 14.47
CA VAL A 92 3.90 -2.48 13.38
C VAL A 92 4.03 -3.95 13.04
N HIS A 93 3.94 -4.27 11.75
CA HIS A 93 3.97 -5.66 11.29
C HIS A 93 4.95 -5.81 10.14
N GLN A 94 5.57 -6.99 10.03
CA GLN A 94 6.40 -7.34 8.87
C GLN A 94 5.51 -7.76 7.72
N VAL A 95 5.68 -7.12 6.58
CA VAL A 95 4.92 -7.41 5.37
C VAL A 95 5.83 -7.48 4.15
N LYS A 96 5.37 -8.18 3.12
CA LYS A 96 5.93 -8.11 1.78
C LYS A 96 4.98 -7.28 0.92
N VAL A 97 5.53 -6.33 0.17
CA VAL A 97 4.78 -5.48 -0.75
C VAL A 97 5.24 -5.75 -2.18
N GLU A 98 4.31 -6.10 -3.04
CA GLU A 98 4.60 -6.40 -4.46
C GLU A 98 3.65 -5.60 -5.34
N THR A 99 4.18 -4.94 -6.37
CA THR A 99 3.34 -4.17 -7.30
C THR A 99 2.56 -5.09 -8.22
N ILE A 100 1.26 -4.84 -8.32
CA ILE A 100 0.37 -5.52 -9.27
C ILE A 100 0.18 -4.64 -10.51
N SER A 101 -0.09 -3.36 -10.33
CA SER A 101 -0.33 -2.43 -11.43
C SER A 101 0.02 -1.00 -11.03
N VAL A 102 0.22 -0.15 -12.02
CA VAL A 102 0.51 1.28 -11.85
C VAL A 102 -0.47 2.07 -12.69
N GLY A 103 -1.03 3.12 -12.12
CA GLY A 103 -1.99 4.00 -12.78
C GLY A 103 -3.42 3.50 -12.70
N ASP A 104 -4.33 4.28 -13.28
CA ASP A 104 -5.77 4.01 -13.32
C ASP A 104 -6.29 4.00 -14.76
N GLY A 105 -7.39 3.27 -14.98
CA GLY A 105 -8.16 3.32 -16.21
C GLY A 105 -7.29 3.04 -17.45
N PRO A 106 -7.42 3.86 -18.52
CA PRO A 106 -6.68 3.62 -19.75
C PRO A 106 -5.17 3.81 -19.60
N ASN A 107 -4.70 4.44 -18.53
CA ASN A 107 -3.28 4.65 -18.24
C ASN A 107 -2.69 3.56 -17.33
N GLN A 108 -3.49 2.55 -16.99
CA GLN A 108 -3.01 1.50 -16.10
C GLN A 108 -1.95 0.62 -16.79
N ARG A 109 -0.87 0.37 -16.09
CA ARG A 109 0.17 -0.58 -16.50
C ARG A 109 0.17 -1.74 -15.52
N ARG A 110 0.05 -2.96 -16.03
CA ARG A 110 -0.01 -4.15 -15.19
C ARG A 110 1.30 -4.91 -15.22
N ASN A 111 1.63 -5.51 -14.09
CA ASN A 111 2.68 -6.49 -14.00
C ASN A 111 2.16 -7.78 -14.67
N LYS A 112 2.96 -8.36 -15.56
CA LYS A 112 2.55 -9.55 -16.33
C LYS A 112 2.90 -10.87 -15.66
N ASP A 113 3.61 -10.83 -14.56
CA ASP A 113 4.03 -12.05 -13.87
C ASP A 113 2.99 -12.56 -12.88
#